data_329fb806d4c71a80de6619637dbf5573
#
_entry.id   329fb806d4c71a80de6619637dbf5573
#
_cell.length_a   1.000
_cell.length_b   1.000
_cell.length_c   1.000
_cell.angle_alpha   90.00
_cell.angle_beta   90.00
_cell.angle_gamma   90.00
#
_symmetry.space_group_name_H-M   'P 1'
#
loop_
_entity.id
_entity.type
_entity.pdbx_description
1 polymer ?
#
loop_
_entity_poly.entity_id
_entity_poly.type
_entity_poly.pdbx_seq_one_letter_code
_entity_poly.pdbx_strand_id
1 'polypeptide(L)'
;VHDAAPGLIGWTLLVDGVGGRIVEVEAYEETDPASHSFGGPKGRNVVMFGPAGHLYVYRSYGIHWCANIVCSPPGHGAAVLLRALEPTHGLDEMRARRGPVADRLLCSGPGRLTQALRRHYAHQIEAQPKFRTWMNDLGRKRELEMAL
;
A
#
# COMPACT_ATOMS: atom_id res chain seq x y z
N VAL A 1 12.09 5.71 -6.57
CA VAL A 1 10.63 5.47 -6.67
C VAL A 1 10.19 5.16 -8.10
N HIS A 2 10.79 5.80 -9.09
CA HIS A 2 10.42 5.68 -10.51
C HIS A 2 10.65 4.29 -11.10
N ASP A 3 11.62 3.52 -10.59
CA ASP A 3 11.81 2.11 -10.96
C ASP A 3 10.92 1.17 -10.13
N ALA A 4 10.68 1.52 -8.86
CA ALA A 4 9.88 0.71 -7.95
C ALA A 4 8.39 0.69 -8.34
N ALA A 5 7.83 1.83 -8.72
CA ALA A 5 6.41 1.94 -9.03
C ALA A 5 6.00 1.04 -10.23
N PRO A 6 6.62 1.12 -11.42
CA PRO A 6 6.29 0.21 -12.51
C PRO A 6 6.62 -1.25 -12.18
N GLY A 7 7.66 -1.48 -11.37
CA GLY A 7 8.05 -2.81 -10.91
C GLY A 7 6.99 -3.53 -10.08
N LEU A 8 6.13 -2.80 -9.37
CA LEU A 8 5.05 -3.37 -8.56
C LEU A 8 3.81 -3.77 -9.37
N ILE A 9 3.61 -3.22 -10.56
CA ILE A 9 2.48 -3.57 -11.42
C ILE A 9 2.52 -5.05 -11.79
N GLY A 10 1.38 -5.73 -11.62
CA GLY A 10 1.23 -7.16 -11.88
C GLY A 10 1.62 -8.08 -10.72
N TRP A 11 2.15 -7.54 -9.61
CA TRP A 11 2.37 -8.31 -8.39
C TRP A 11 1.05 -8.56 -7.67
N THR A 12 0.96 -9.69 -6.99
CA THR A 12 -0.18 -9.99 -6.10
C THR A 12 0.09 -9.42 -4.71
N LEU A 13 -0.83 -8.60 -4.22
CA LEU A 13 -0.83 -8.07 -2.86
C LEU A 13 -1.87 -8.82 -2.03
N LEU A 14 -1.46 -9.40 -0.92
CA LEU A 14 -2.35 -10.08 0.02
C LEU A 14 -2.26 -9.44 1.42
N VAL A 15 -3.39 -9.36 2.08
CA VAL A 15 -3.54 -8.97 3.50
C VAL A 15 -4.39 -10.05 4.16
N ASP A 16 -3.79 -10.88 4.99
CA ASP A 16 -4.47 -12.02 5.63
C ASP A 16 -5.19 -12.91 4.59
N GLY A 17 -4.54 -13.18 3.46
CA GLY A 17 -5.08 -14.00 2.37
C GLY A 17 -6.11 -13.29 1.47
N VAL A 18 -6.45 -12.02 1.74
CA VAL A 18 -7.39 -11.23 0.94
C VAL A 18 -6.62 -10.23 0.08
N GLY A 19 -6.86 -10.22 -1.24
CA GLY A 19 -6.11 -9.31 -2.10
C GLY A 19 -6.28 -9.57 -3.59
N GLY A 20 -5.27 -9.13 -4.35
CA GLY A 20 -5.30 -9.27 -5.79
C GLY A 20 -4.09 -8.66 -6.48
N ARG A 21 -4.14 -8.64 -7.79
CA ARG A 21 -3.06 -8.13 -8.62
C ARG A 21 -3.03 -6.61 -8.63
N ILE A 22 -1.88 -6.00 -8.36
CA ILE A 22 -1.67 -4.55 -8.43
C ILE A 22 -1.81 -4.11 -9.89
N VAL A 23 -2.74 -3.20 -10.17
CA VAL A 23 -3.00 -2.68 -11.52
C VAL A 23 -2.78 -1.17 -11.63
N GLU A 24 -2.76 -0.45 -10.50
CA GLU A 24 -2.52 0.99 -10.47
C GLU A 24 -1.74 1.37 -9.22
N VAL A 25 -0.72 2.19 -9.41
CA VAL A 25 0.10 2.79 -8.35
C VAL A 25 0.46 4.23 -8.69
N GLU A 26 0.93 4.99 -7.69
CA GLU A 26 1.39 6.36 -7.86
C GLU A 26 2.69 6.57 -7.08
N ALA A 27 3.69 7.14 -7.74
CA ALA A 27 5.01 7.38 -7.17
C ALA A 27 5.07 8.74 -6.48
N TYR A 28 5.61 8.79 -5.26
CA TYR A 28 5.85 10.01 -4.50
C TYR A 28 7.27 10.05 -3.97
N GLU A 29 7.94 11.19 -4.09
CA GLU A 29 9.28 11.41 -3.56
C GLU A 29 9.39 12.78 -2.84
N GLU A 30 10.47 13.00 -2.11
CA GLU A 30 10.65 14.19 -1.28
C GLU A 30 10.79 15.50 -2.04
N THR A 31 11.05 15.46 -3.34
CA THR A 31 11.12 16.62 -4.23
C THR A 31 9.75 17.03 -4.79
N ASP A 32 8.74 16.15 -4.68
CA ASP A 32 7.38 16.40 -5.14
C ASP A 32 6.59 17.19 -4.07
N PRO A 33 6.11 18.40 -4.38
CA PRO A 33 5.27 19.18 -3.46
C PRO A 33 3.97 18.49 -3.03
N ALA A 34 3.45 17.53 -3.81
CA ALA A 34 2.28 16.73 -3.46
C ALA A 34 2.61 15.59 -2.50
N SER A 35 3.87 15.26 -2.32
CA SER A 35 4.30 14.18 -1.44
C SER A 35 4.24 14.59 0.03
N HIS A 36 3.83 13.65 0.87
CA HIS A 36 3.92 13.83 2.32
C HIS A 36 5.37 13.92 2.84
N SER A 37 6.35 13.46 2.07
CA SER A 37 7.78 13.60 2.40
C SER A 37 8.38 14.95 2.01
N PHE A 38 7.65 15.77 1.26
CA PHE A 38 8.11 17.10 0.91
C PHE A 38 8.42 17.94 2.14
N GLY A 39 9.60 18.56 2.15
CA GLY A 39 10.08 19.35 3.28
C GLY A 39 10.59 18.53 4.47
N GLY A 40 10.91 17.27 4.27
CA GLY A 40 11.62 16.40 5.21
C GLY A 40 10.73 15.65 6.21
N PRO A 41 11.36 14.92 7.13
CA PRO A 41 10.65 14.09 8.11
C PRO A 41 9.94 14.93 9.16
N LYS A 42 8.64 14.68 9.38
CA LYS A 42 7.78 15.38 10.34
C LYS A 42 6.74 14.43 10.93
N GLY A 43 6.78 14.20 12.26
CA GLY A 43 5.74 13.42 12.94
C GLY A 43 5.45 12.08 12.25
N ARG A 44 4.24 11.90 11.71
CA ARG A 44 3.77 10.62 11.15
C ARG A 44 4.49 10.18 9.87
N ASN A 45 5.11 11.09 9.10
CA ASN A 45 5.73 10.75 7.82
C ASN A 45 7.16 10.19 7.99
N VAL A 46 7.70 10.14 9.20
CA VAL A 46 9.06 9.64 9.49
C VAL A 46 9.31 8.25 8.90
N VAL A 47 8.27 7.41 8.85
CA VAL A 47 8.36 6.06 8.26
C VAL A 47 8.74 6.09 6.78
N MET A 48 8.37 7.14 6.03
CA MET A 48 8.74 7.30 4.61
C MET A 48 10.25 7.48 4.41
N PHE A 49 10.96 7.91 5.45
CA PHE A 49 12.42 8.07 5.47
C PHE A 49 13.16 6.87 6.11
N GLY A 50 12.39 5.83 6.46
CA GLY A 50 12.89 4.59 7.02
C GLY A 50 13.33 3.59 5.95
N PRO A 51 13.60 2.33 6.34
CA PRO A 51 13.98 1.28 5.42
C PRO A 51 12.87 0.97 4.39
N ALA A 52 13.28 0.66 3.16
CA ALA A 52 12.36 0.18 2.12
C ALA A 52 11.59 -1.08 2.56
N GLY A 53 10.39 -1.26 2.02
CA GLY A 53 9.51 -2.37 2.37
C GLY A 53 8.61 -2.10 3.59
N HIS A 54 8.71 -0.95 4.24
CA HIS A 54 7.75 -0.54 5.27
C HIS A 54 6.50 0.05 4.63
N LEU A 55 5.37 -0.06 5.35
CA LEU A 55 4.13 0.59 4.96
C LEU A 55 4.00 1.94 5.64
N TYR A 56 3.74 2.96 4.83
CA TYR A 56 3.22 4.23 5.30
C TYR A 56 1.72 4.29 5.07
N VAL A 57 0.95 4.14 6.16
CA VAL A 57 -0.51 4.20 6.11
C VAL A 57 -0.98 5.49 6.76
N TYR A 58 -1.85 6.24 6.08
CA TYR A 58 -2.40 7.47 6.60
C TYR A 58 -3.89 7.62 6.27
N ARG A 59 -4.56 8.48 7.02
CA ARG A 59 -5.98 8.80 6.80
C ARG A 59 -6.10 10.06 5.94
N SER A 60 -6.56 9.88 4.72
CA SER A 60 -6.80 10.96 3.77
C SER A 60 -8.12 11.65 4.06
N TYR A 61 -8.11 12.99 4.17
CA TYR A 61 -9.26 13.83 4.51
C TYR A 61 -10.04 13.37 5.76
N GLY A 62 -9.41 12.63 6.66
CA GLY A 62 -10.08 12.07 7.82
C GLY A 62 -11.12 10.97 7.52
N ILE A 63 -11.24 10.52 6.27
CA ILE A 63 -12.28 9.59 5.81
C ILE A 63 -11.71 8.26 5.36
N HIS A 64 -10.70 8.27 4.48
CA HIS A 64 -10.18 7.08 3.81
C HIS A 64 -8.75 6.78 4.25
N TRP A 65 -8.46 5.50 4.41
CA TRP A 65 -7.08 5.05 4.57
C TRP A 65 -6.40 4.94 3.22
N CYS A 66 -5.11 5.31 3.18
CA CYS A 66 -4.24 5.15 2.03
C CYS A 66 -2.98 4.40 2.46
N ALA A 67 -2.55 3.43 1.67
CA ALA A 67 -1.39 2.61 1.96
C ALA A 67 -0.31 2.82 0.92
N ASN A 68 0.92 3.07 1.39
CA ASN A 68 2.09 3.31 0.54
C ASN A 68 3.20 2.34 0.93
N ILE A 69 3.96 1.88 -0.05
CA ILE A 69 5.17 1.07 0.14
C ILE A 69 6.37 2.00 0.10
N VAL A 70 7.12 2.09 1.19
CA VAL A 70 8.39 2.82 1.23
C VAL A 70 9.42 2.10 0.35
N CYS A 71 10.11 2.82 -0.52
CA CYS A 71 10.94 2.22 -1.56
C CYS A 71 12.34 2.85 -1.71
N SER A 72 12.71 3.78 -0.84
CA SER A 72 14.03 4.43 -0.85
C SER A 72 14.94 3.92 0.25
N PRO A 73 16.26 4.09 0.11
CA PRO A 73 17.19 3.92 1.22
C PRO A 73 16.82 4.81 2.42
N PRO A 74 17.17 4.41 3.66
CA PRO A 74 16.94 5.24 4.84
C PRO A 74 17.52 6.66 4.67
N GLY A 75 16.77 7.65 5.11
CA GLY A 75 17.11 9.06 4.99
C GLY A 75 16.53 9.77 3.76
N HIS A 76 15.95 9.01 2.81
CA HIS A 76 15.29 9.56 1.62
C HIS A 76 13.80 9.24 1.63
N GLY A 77 12.97 10.25 1.49
CA GLY A 77 11.51 10.13 1.62
C GLY A 77 10.84 9.80 0.30
N ALA A 78 10.69 8.49 -0.01
CA ALA A 78 9.95 8.06 -1.18
C ALA A 78 9.07 6.82 -0.91
N ALA A 79 7.88 6.81 -1.50
CA ALA A 79 6.94 5.72 -1.37
C ALA A 79 6.02 5.60 -2.60
N VAL A 80 5.51 4.40 -2.81
CA VAL A 80 4.56 4.08 -3.87
C VAL A 80 3.18 3.90 -3.26
N LEU A 81 2.23 4.76 -3.61
CA LEU A 81 0.83 4.65 -3.21
C LEU A 81 0.15 3.53 -4.01
N LEU A 82 -0.48 2.60 -3.30
CA LEU A 82 -1.32 1.56 -3.89
C LEU A 82 -2.69 2.16 -4.22
N ARG A 83 -3.06 2.17 -5.52
CA ARG A 83 -4.28 2.82 -5.99
C ARG A 83 -5.38 1.84 -6.35
N ALA A 84 -5.06 0.76 -7.06
CA ALA A 84 -6.05 -0.24 -7.41
C ALA A 84 -5.47 -1.65 -7.51
N LEU A 85 -6.32 -2.63 -7.17
CA LEU A 85 -6.08 -4.04 -7.40
C LEU A 85 -7.18 -4.62 -8.32
N GLU A 86 -6.81 -5.61 -9.12
CA GLU A 86 -7.74 -6.60 -9.65
C GLU A 86 -7.95 -7.66 -8.58
N PRO A 87 -9.15 -7.76 -7.95
CA PRO A 87 -9.37 -8.68 -6.84
C PRO A 87 -9.34 -10.13 -7.33
N THR A 88 -8.57 -10.99 -6.66
CA THR A 88 -8.40 -12.40 -7.03
C THR A 88 -8.50 -13.36 -5.85
N HIS A 89 -8.36 -12.87 -4.62
CA HIS A 89 -8.36 -13.67 -3.38
C HIS A 89 -9.30 -13.03 -2.34
N GLY A 90 -10.10 -13.85 -1.66
CA GLY A 90 -10.98 -13.38 -0.60
C GLY A 90 -12.09 -12.44 -1.09
N LEU A 91 -12.70 -12.73 -2.26
CA LEU A 91 -13.74 -11.85 -2.84
C LEU A 91 -14.97 -11.71 -1.94
N ASP A 92 -15.35 -12.77 -1.22
CA ASP A 92 -16.52 -12.74 -0.34
C ASP A 92 -16.28 -11.83 0.87
N GLU A 93 -15.07 -11.87 1.43
CA GLU A 93 -14.64 -10.94 2.48
C GLU A 93 -14.63 -9.49 1.98
N MET A 94 -14.13 -9.25 0.77
CA MET A 94 -14.16 -7.93 0.16
C MET A 94 -15.58 -7.42 -0.05
N ARG A 95 -16.48 -8.26 -0.57
CA ARG A 95 -17.91 -7.94 -0.73
C ARG A 95 -18.57 -7.62 0.61
N ALA A 96 -18.30 -8.42 1.65
CA ALA A 96 -18.80 -8.17 3.00
C ALA A 96 -18.33 -6.83 3.57
N ARG A 97 -17.10 -6.40 3.25
CA ARG A 97 -16.49 -5.14 3.72
C ARG A 97 -16.94 -3.92 2.91
N ARG A 98 -17.19 -4.11 1.61
CA ARG A 98 -17.49 -3.03 0.64
C ARG A 98 -18.99 -2.85 0.38
N GLY A 99 -19.82 -3.85 0.69
CA GLY A 99 -21.24 -3.86 0.35
C GLY A 99 -21.53 -4.26 -1.11
N PRO A 100 -22.76 -4.05 -1.59
CA PRO A 100 -23.23 -4.53 -2.90
C PRO A 100 -22.68 -3.69 -4.05
N VAL A 101 -21.43 -3.92 -4.42
CA VAL A 101 -20.76 -3.28 -5.56
C VAL A 101 -20.24 -4.36 -6.53
N ALA A 102 -20.13 -4.02 -7.81
CA ALA A 102 -19.51 -4.93 -8.78
C ALA A 102 -18.05 -5.23 -8.41
N ASP A 103 -17.59 -6.46 -8.64
CA ASP A 103 -16.26 -6.92 -8.22
C ASP A 103 -15.13 -6.02 -8.73
N ARG A 104 -15.23 -5.52 -9.98
CA ARG A 104 -14.26 -4.57 -10.55
C ARG A 104 -14.14 -3.25 -9.77
N LEU A 105 -15.10 -2.93 -8.91
CA LEU A 105 -15.12 -1.72 -8.08
C LEU A 105 -14.69 -1.97 -6.64
N LEU A 106 -14.47 -3.22 -6.23
CA LEU A 106 -14.08 -3.56 -4.87
C LEU A 106 -12.80 -2.84 -4.43
N CYS A 107 -11.78 -2.84 -5.30
CA CYS A 107 -10.45 -2.27 -5.03
C CYS A 107 -10.06 -1.15 -6.01
N SER A 108 -11.03 -0.45 -6.61
CA SER A 108 -10.78 0.63 -7.59
C SER A 108 -10.61 1.99 -6.91
N GLY A 109 -9.42 2.31 -6.49
CA GLY A 109 -9.04 3.54 -5.79
C GLY A 109 -8.48 3.26 -4.38
N PRO A 110 -7.58 4.13 -3.86
CA PRO A 110 -6.80 3.84 -2.65
C PRO A 110 -7.66 3.61 -1.41
N GLY A 111 -8.70 4.42 -1.20
CA GLY A 111 -9.62 4.24 -0.07
C GLY A 111 -10.50 3.00 -0.18
N ARG A 112 -10.95 2.65 -1.40
CA ARG A 112 -11.73 1.43 -1.64
C ARG A 112 -10.88 0.20 -1.46
N LEU A 113 -9.66 0.20 -1.98
CA LEU A 113 -8.67 -0.85 -1.82
C LEU A 113 -8.42 -1.15 -0.34
N THR A 114 -8.09 -0.15 0.44
CA THR A 114 -7.81 -0.34 1.88
C THR A 114 -9.04 -0.83 2.64
N GLN A 115 -10.24 -0.36 2.31
CA GLN A 115 -11.48 -0.86 2.89
C GLN A 115 -11.76 -2.33 2.52
N ALA A 116 -11.49 -2.72 1.27
CA ALA A 116 -11.67 -4.10 0.81
C ALA A 116 -10.70 -5.06 1.48
N LEU A 117 -9.44 -4.65 1.63
CA LEU A 117 -8.40 -5.48 2.24
C LEU A 117 -8.60 -5.62 3.76
N ARG A 118 -9.08 -4.58 4.46
CA ARG A 118 -9.28 -4.64 5.90
C ARG A 118 -10.33 -3.68 6.43
N ARG A 119 -11.08 -4.13 7.44
CA ARG A 119 -12.14 -3.31 8.10
C ARG A 119 -11.61 -2.19 9.00
N HIS A 120 -10.47 -2.39 9.69
CA HIS A 120 -9.95 -1.46 10.69
C HIS A 120 -8.43 -1.33 10.64
N TYR A 121 -7.95 -0.16 10.28
CA TYR A 121 -6.53 0.22 10.36
C TYR A 121 -6.21 1.03 11.63
N ALA A 122 -7.21 1.29 12.50
CA ALA A 122 -7.09 2.23 13.62
C ALA A 122 -6.02 1.83 14.66
N HIS A 123 -5.75 0.54 14.84
CA HIS A 123 -4.76 0.04 15.79
C HIS A 123 -3.33 -0.06 15.22
N GLN A 124 -3.13 0.31 13.95
CA GLN A 124 -1.85 0.12 13.24
C GLN A 124 -1.02 1.38 13.09
N ILE A 125 -1.54 2.53 13.53
CA ILE A 125 -0.77 3.79 13.52
C ILE A 125 0.43 3.70 14.48
N GLU A 126 0.34 2.88 15.53
CA GLU A 126 1.41 2.69 16.51
C GLU A 126 2.38 1.54 16.16
N ALA A 127 1.92 0.53 15.41
CA ALA A 127 2.76 -0.55 14.92
C ALA A 127 2.76 -0.51 13.39
N GLN A 128 3.73 0.17 12.80
CA GLN A 128 3.89 0.19 11.33
C GLN A 128 4.05 -1.27 10.85
N PRO A 129 3.10 -1.80 10.06
CA PRO A 129 3.21 -3.17 9.58
C PRO A 129 4.45 -3.29 8.71
N LYS A 130 5.28 -4.30 9.01
CA LYS A 130 6.46 -4.60 8.19
C LYS A 130 5.99 -5.42 6.98
N PHE A 131 6.30 -4.95 5.80
CA PHE A 131 6.30 -5.79 4.61
C PHE A 131 7.33 -6.90 4.82
N ARG A 132 6.91 -8.13 4.88
CA ARG A 132 7.81 -9.24 4.57
C ARG A 132 7.94 -9.28 3.05
N THR A 133 8.79 -8.40 2.52
CA THR A 133 9.24 -8.53 1.14
C THR A 133 10.19 -9.72 1.08
N TRP A 134 9.79 -10.75 0.40
CA TRP A 134 10.71 -11.75 -0.15
C TRP A 134 11.46 -11.12 -1.32
N MET A 135 12.16 -10.00 -1.07
CA MET A 135 12.98 -9.32 -2.09
C MET A 135 14.22 -10.12 -2.51
N ASN A 136 14.53 -11.23 -1.81
CA ASN A 136 15.70 -12.04 -2.13
C ASN A 136 15.44 -13.17 -3.14
N ASP A 137 14.20 -13.33 -3.63
CA ASP A 137 13.87 -14.34 -4.64
C ASP A 137 13.28 -13.67 -5.90
N LEU A 138 14.07 -12.81 -6.53
CA LEU A 138 13.75 -12.11 -7.78
C LEU A 138 13.41 -13.04 -8.97
N GLY A 139 13.27 -14.33 -8.74
CA GLY A 139 13.01 -15.34 -9.78
C GLY A 139 11.70 -16.09 -9.72
N ARG A 140 10.93 -16.14 -8.60
CA ARG A 140 9.87 -17.16 -8.48
C ARG A 140 8.53 -16.80 -7.87
N LYS A 141 8.36 -15.70 -7.11
CA LYS A 141 7.02 -15.28 -6.60
C LYS A 141 6.86 -13.78 -6.66
N ARG A 142 5.96 -13.33 -7.53
CA ARG A 142 5.51 -11.92 -7.59
C ARG A 142 4.35 -11.69 -6.62
N GLU A 143 4.57 -12.02 -5.35
CA GLU A 143 3.56 -11.94 -4.30
C GLU A 143 4.08 -11.13 -3.11
N LEU A 144 3.29 -10.17 -2.66
CA LEU A 144 3.53 -9.33 -1.50
C LEU A 144 2.50 -9.71 -0.43
N GLU A 145 2.94 -10.30 0.68
CA GLU A 145 2.09 -10.55 1.83
C GLU A 145 2.33 -9.48 2.89
N MET A 146 1.28 -8.79 3.26
CA MET A 146 1.28 -7.88 4.40
C MET A 146 0.96 -8.68 5.66
N ALA A 147 1.96 -8.95 6.48
CA ALA A 147 1.76 -9.39 7.85
C ALA A 147 1.45 -8.16 8.72
N LEU A 148 0.32 -8.19 9.38
CA LEU A 148 -0.15 -7.15 10.28
C LEU A 148 0.08 -7.55 11.73
#